data_504bc5c7683421c1b5c6020fb850fbea
#
_entry.id   504bc5c7683421c1b5c6020fb850fbea
#
_cell.length_a   1.000
_cell.length_b   1.000
_cell.length_c   1.000
_cell.angle_alpha   90.00
_cell.angle_beta   90.00
_cell.angle_gamma   90.00
#
_symmetry.space_group_name_H-M   'P 1'
#
loop_
_entity.id
_entity.type
_entity.pdbx_description
1 polymer ?
#
loop_
_entity_poly.entity_id
_entity_poly.type
_entity_poly.pdbx_seq_one_letter_code
_entity_poly.pdbx_strand_id
1 'polypeptide(L)'
;MVRPITKETLFMNVMELDFPSKIELELWIETFQERIWTAEVMAELSKAGLIRTTVSQVWNKENHRLTRTFEYETEKAYRECQKIIEEKVVPKVGKNYNTRYRNNRGIVIYDYRS
;
A
#
# COMPACT_ATOMS: atom_id res chain seq x y z
N MET A 1 4.06 3.84 27.77
CA MET A 1 4.23 3.35 26.41
C MET A 1 3.12 2.37 26.10
N VAL A 2 2.43 2.60 25.02
CA VAL A 2 1.38 1.70 24.62
C VAL A 2 1.89 0.91 23.41
N ARG A 3 2.03 -0.36 23.62
CA ARG A 3 2.53 -1.22 22.57
C ARG A 3 1.78 -2.53 22.60
N PRO A 4 0.84 -2.70 21.69
CA PRO A 4 0.10 -3.95 21.64
C PRO A 4 1.04 -5.06 21.18
N ILE A 5 1.13 -6.09 21.98
CA ILE A 5 1.80 -7.31 21.57
C ILE A 5 0.72 -8.24 21.11
N THR A 6 0.25 -8.04 19.93
CA THR A 6 -0.78 -8.88 19.34
C THR A 6 -0.20 -9.59 18.12
N LYS A 7 -0.89 -10.55 17.62
CA LYS A 7 -0.55 -11.20 16.35
C LYS A 7 -0.92 -10.33 15.18
N GLU A 8 -1.38 -9.12 15.45
CA GLU A 8 -1.91 -8.23 14.45
C GLU A 8 -0.87 -7.21 14.02
N THR A 9 -1.27 -6.20 13.31
CA THR A 9 -0.39 -5.26 12.65
C THR A 9 0.68 -4.70 13.57
N LEU A 10 1.93 -5.03 13.33
CA LEU A 10 3.07 -4.48 14.07
C LEU A 10 3.92 -3.55 13.21
N PHE A 11 3.77 -3.60 11.90
CA PHE A 11 4.52 -2.74 10.98
C PHE A 11 3.58 -2.23 9.90
N MET A 12 3.69 -0.96 9.56
CA MET A 12 2.85 -0.33 8.53
C MET A 12 3.68 0.42 7.52
N ASN A 13 3.17 0.47 6.31
CA ASN A 13 3.64 1.39 5.28
C ASN A 13 2.43 2.18 4.77
N VAL A 14 2.51 3.49 4.82
CA VAL A 14 1.49 4.37 4.26
C VAL A 14 2.08 5.02 3.01
N MET A 15 1.54 4.65 1.87
CA MET A 15 2.00 5.16 0.58
C MET A 15 1.03 6.23 0.09
N GLU A 16 1.57 7.39 -0.28
CA GLU A 16 0.80 8.45 -0.91
C GLU A 16 1.11 8.45 -2.40
N LEU A 17 0.08 8.48 -3.23
CA LEU A 17 0.20 8.53 -4.68
C LEU A 17 -0.44 9.81 -5.18
N ASP A 18 0.37 10.67 -5.78
CA ASP A 18 -0.10 11.93 -6.35
C ASP A 18 -0.19 11.82 -7.86
N PHE A 19 -1.32 12.21 -8.40
CA PHE A 19 -1.59 12.19 -9.84
C PHE A 19 -1.65 13.61 -10.38
N PRO A 20 -1.21 13.84 -11.62
CA PRO A 20 -1.24 15.18 -12.21
C PRO A 20 -2.64 15.67 -12.53
N SER A 21 -3.62 14.76 -12.67
CA SER A 21 -4.99 15.14 -12.99
C SER A 21 -6.00 14.16 -12.38
N LYS A 22 -7.24 14.61 -12.30
CA LYS A 22 -8.35 13.78 -11.85
C LYS A 22 -8.58 12.60 -12.80
N ILE A 23 -8.41 12.82 -14.10
CA ILE A 23 -8.60 11.77 -15.10
C ILE A 23 -7.60 10.64 -14.89
N GLU A 24 -6.35 10.97 -14.64
CA GLU A 24 -5.31 9.95 -14.42
C GLU A 24 -5.55 9.20 -13.11
N LEU A 25 -6.01 9.89 -12.08
CA LEU A 25 -6.37 9.25 -10.82
C LEU A 25 -7.52 8.26 -11.03
N GLU A 26 -8.57 8.68 -11.71
CA GLU A 26 -9.72 7.81 -11.99
C GLU A 26 -9.34 6.62 -12.87
N LEU A 27 -8.49 6.84 -13.84
CA LEU A 27 -7.98 5.78 -14.70
C LEU A 27 -7.20 4.75 -13.90
N TRP A 28 -6.40 5.19 -12.94
CA TRP A 28 -5.67 4.30 -12.05
C TRP A 28 -6.65 3.43 -11.23
N ILE A 29 -7.67 4.05 -10.65
CA ILE A 29 -8.68 3.34 -9.86
C ILE A 29 -9.41 2.30 -10.71
N GLU A 30 -9.86 2.69 -11.90
CA GLU A 30 -10.69 1.83 -12.74
C GLU A 30 -9.91 0.73 -13.45
N THR A 31 -8.67 0.99 -13.81
CA THR A 31 -7.95 0.12 -14.72
C THR A 31 -6.73 -0.53 -14.08
N PHE A 32 -5.90 0.25 -13.41
CA PHE A 32 -4.57 -0.22 -13.01
C PHE A 32 -4.54 -0.97 -11.70
N GLN A 33 -5.45 -0.64 -10.79
CA GLN A 33 -5.47 -1.27 -9.47
C GLN A 33 -5.51 -2.79 -9.58
N GLU A 34 -6.48 -3.31 -10.31
CA GLU A 34 -6.66 -4.76 -10.44
C GLU A 34 -5.64 -5.43 -11.36
N ARG A 35 -5.15 -4.69 -12.36
CA ARG A 35 -4.16 -5.23 -13.31
C ARG A 35 -2.79 -5.40 -12.70
N ILE A 36 -2.42 -4.53 -11.78
CA ILE A 36 -1.11 -4.53 -11.14
C ILE A 36 -1.14 -5.38 -9.89
N TRP A 37 -2.14 -5.14 -9.04
CA TRP A 37 -2.31 -5.86 -7.79
C TRP A 37 -3.27 -7.03 -7.97
N THR A 38 -2.81 -8.03 -8.69
CA THR A 38 -3.63 -9.19 -9.04
C THR A 38 -3.92 -10.06 -7.83
N ALA A 39 -4.94 -10.92 -7.96
CA ALA A 39 -5.28 -11.86 -6.89
C ALA A 39 -4.10 -12.78 -6.54
N GLU A 40 -3.30 -13.14 -7.54
CA GLU A 40 -2.10 -13.97 -7.31
C GLU A 40 -1.05 -13.25 -6.49
N VAL A 41 -0.77 -11.99 -6.84
CA VAL A 41 0.17 -11.16 -6.08
C VAL A 41 -0.33 -10.98 -4.65
N MET A 42 -1.61 -10.69 -4.48
CA MET A 42 -2.19 -10.50 -3.15
C MET A 42 -2.08 -11.77 -2.31
N ALA A 43 -2.26 -12.94 -2.92
CA ALA A 43 -2.12 -14.20 -2.21
C ALA A 43 -0.66 -14.43 -1.76
N GLU A 44 0.30 -14.09 -2.59
CA GLU A 44 1.72 -14.20 -2.23
C GLU A 44 2.08 -13.26 -1.09
N LEU A 45 1.59 -12.03 -1.14
CA LEU A 45 1.81 -11.06 -0.07
C LEU A 45 1.20 -11.52 1.25
N SER A 46 0.00 -12.11 1.19
CA SER A 46 -0.64 -12.67 2.38
C SER A 46 0.19 -13.77 3.02
N LYS A 47 0.75 -14.66 2.20
CA LYS A 47 1.64 -15.72 2.71
C LYS A 47 2.92 -15.15 3.33
N ALA A 48 3.40 -14.04 2.82
CA ALA A 48 4.59 -13.40 3.33
C ALA A 48 4.33 -12.54 4.58
N GLY A 49 3.07 -12.41 5.00
CA GLY A 49 2.73 -11.72 6.23
C GLY A 49 1.99 -10.39 6.08
N LEU A 50 1.47 -10.10 4.89
CA LEU A 50 0.57 -8.97 4.72
C LEU A 50 -0.78 -9.31 5.38
N ILE A 51 -1.23 -8.44 6.27
CA ILE A 51 -2.50 -8.61 6.97
C ILE A 51 -3.62 -7.91 6.20
N ARG A 52 -3.36 -6.68 5.78
CA ARG A 52 -4.39 -5.84 5.19
C ARG A 52 -3.77 -4.76 4.32
N THR A 53 -4.43 -4.43 3.23
CA THR A 53 -4.12 -3.24 2.46
C THR A 53 -5.41 -2.55 2.07
N THR A 54 -5.39 -1.23 2.13
CA THR A 54 -6.54 -0.41 1.74
C THR A 54 -6.07 0.71 0.84
N VAL A 55 -6.95 1.14 -0.04
CA VAL A 55 -6.73 2.33 -0.86
C VAL A 55 -7.84 3.29 -0.57
N SER A 56 -7.49 4.53 -0.23
CA SER A 56 -8.47 5.58 0.00
C SER A 56 -8.15 6.79 -0.85
N GLN A 57 -9.19 7.45 -1.31
CA GLN A 57 -9.05 8.69 -2.04
C GLN A 57 -9.06 9.84 -1.04
N VAL A 58 -8.05 10.68 -1.12
CA VAL A 58 -7.96 11.84 -0.23
C VAL A 58 -9.11 12.80 -0.53
N TRP A 59 -9.82 13.20 0.51
CA TRP A 59 -11.02 14.01 0.41
C TRP A 59 -10.74 15.50 0.25
N ASN A 60 -9.58 15.86 -0.20
CA ASN A 60 -9.22 17.26 -0.43
C ASN A 60 -9.34 17.55 -1.93
N LYS A 61 -10.18 18.48 -2.30
CA LYS A 61 -10.47 18.80 -3.70
C LYS A 61 -9.28 19.38 -4.47
N GLU A 62 -8.29 19.88 -3.76
CA GLU A 62 -7.12 20.47 -4.40
C GLU A 62 -6.06 19.45 -4.81
N ASN A 63 -6.18 18.23 -4.30
CA ASN A 63 -5.20 17.19 -4.56
C ASN A 63 -5.82 15.99 -5.26
N HIS A 64 -5.08 15.45 -6.23
CA HIS A 64 -5.45 14.20 -6.89
C HIS A 64 -4.59 13.11 -6.26
N ARG A 65 -4.95 12.69 -5.07
CA ARG A 65 -4.14 11.80 -4.24
C ARG A 65 -4.90 10.58 -3.78
N LEU A 66 -4.22 9.44 -3.84
CA LEU A 66 -4.66 8.23 -3.19
C LEU A 66 -3.70 7.91 -2.05
N THR A 67 -4.22 7.32 -1.00
CA THR A 67 -3.41 6.81 0.09
C THR A 67 -3.56 5.30 0.13
N ARG A 68 -2.46 4.58 0.03
CA ARG A 68 -2.47 3.13 0.14
C ARG A 68 -1.79 2.72 1.43
N THR A 69 -2.49 1.97 2.25
CA THR A 69 -1.98 1.50 3.53
C THR A 69 -1.70 0.01 3.44
N PHE A 70 -0.53 -0.39 3.93
CA PHE A 70 -0.16 -1.80 4.07
C PHE A 70 0.07 -2.09 5.54
N GLU A 71 -0.52 -3.15 6.03
CA GLU A 71 -0.35 -3.59 7.41
C GLU A 71 0.27 -4.98 7.40
N TYR A 72 1.40 -5.11 8.09
CA TYR A 72 2.20 -6.34 8.10
C TYR A 72 2.31 -6.91 9.50
N GLU A 73 2.48 -8.22 9.60
CA GLU A 73 2.67 -8.89 10.88
C GLU A 73 3.92 -8.42 11.60
N THR A 74 5.00 -8.20 10.86
CA THR A 74 6.30 -7.81 11.39
C THR A 74 7.07 -6.99 10.37
N GLU A 75 8.18 -6.41 10.79
CA GLU A 75 9.12 -5.76 9.88
C GLU A 75 9.67 -6.78 8.86
N LYS A 76 9.92 -8.01 9.31
CA LYS A 76 10.39 -9.07 8.41
C LYS A 76 9.38 -9.35 7.32
N ALA A 77 8.10 -9.42 7.67
CA ALA A 77 7.02 -9.61 6.70
C ALA A 77 7.00 -8.47 5.69
N TYR A 78 7.18 -7.24 6.15
CA TYR A 78 7.29 -6.09 5.26
C TYR A 78 8.42 -6.27 4.25
N ARG A 79 9.60 -6.68 4.71
CA ARG A 79 10.77 -6.85 3.83
C ARG A 79 10.55 -7.95 2.79
N GLU A 80 9.94 -9.05 3.18
CA GLU A 80 9.62 -10.14 2.26
C GLU A 80 8.57 -9.74 1.24
N CYS A 81 7.53 -9.03 1.69
CA CYS A 81 6.51 -8.48 0.79
C CYS A 81 7.11 -7.48 -0.18
N GLN A 82 8.06 -6.67 0.26
CA GLN A 82 8.71 -5.68 -0.59
C GLN A 82 9.45 -6.34 -1.75
N LYS A 83 10.07 -7.48 -1.52
CA LYS A 83 10.73 -8.24 -2.59
C LYS A 83 9.73 -8.69 -3.64
N ILE A 84 8.59 -9.18 -3.22
CA ILE A 84 7.52 -9.61 -4.13
C ILE A 84 7.00 -8.41 -4.94
N ILE A 85 6.80 -7.29 -4.28
CA ILE A 85 6.34 -6.06 -4.92
C ILE A 85 7.35 -5.59 -5.96
N GLU A 86 8.63 -5.60 -5.64
CA GLU A 86 9.67 -5.20 -6.57
C GLU A 86 9.77 -6.12 -7.79
N GLU A 87 9.54 -7.40 -7.62
CA GLU A 87 9.59 -8.36 -8.72
C GLU A 87 8.33 -8.35 -9.59
N LYS A 88 7.15 -8.23 -8.98
CA LYS A 88 5.88 -8.48 -9.66
C LYS A 88 5.00 -7.26 -9.88
N VAL A 89 5.19 -6.22 -9.10
CA VAL A 89 4.37 -5.02 -9.17
C VAL A 89 5.11 -3.89 -9.88
N VAL A 90 6.29 -3.56 -9.40
CA VAL A 90 7.08 -2.43 -9.91
C VAL A 90 7.31 -2.49 -11.42
N PRO A 91 7.67 -3.64 -12.02
CA PRO A 91 7.87 -3.71 -13.46
C PRO A 91 6.60 -3.41 -14.27
N LYS A 92 5.43 -3.69 -13.70
CA LYS A 92 4.15 -3.44 -14.36
C LYS A 92 3.70 -1.99 -14.28
N VAL A 93 4.17 -1.27 -13.29
CA VAL A 93 3.84 0.15 -13.13
C VAL A 93 4.43 0.95 -14.27
N GLY A 94 5.64 0.58 -14.71
CA GLY A 94 6.23 1.13 -15.91
C GLY A 94 6.60 2.59 -15.83
N LYS A 95 7.23 3.06 -16.90
CA LYS A 95 7.72 4.44 -17.00
C LYS A 95 6.64 5.43 -17.46
N ASN A 96 5.43 4.94 -17.72
CA ASN A 96 4.38 5.73 -18.37
C ASN A 96 3.48 6.48 -17.40
N TYR A 97 3.74 6.37 -16.09
CA TYR A 97 2.91 7.03 -15.10
C TYR A 97 3.66 8.20 -14.49
N ASN A 98 3.10 9.39 -14.63
CA ASN A 98 3.59 10.58 -13.98
C ASN A 98 3.10 10.65 -12.53
N THR A 99 2.94 9.51 -11.92
CA THR A 99 2.51 9.42 -10.53
C THR A 99 3.73 9.58 -9.62
N ARG A 100 3.62 10.48 -8.67
CA ARG A 100 4.62 10.60 -7.62
C ARG A 100 4.13 9.84 -6.41
N TYR A 101 5.01 9.09 -5.77
CA TYR A 101 4.62 8.37 -4.57
C TYR A 101 5.66 8.53 -3.48
N ARG A 102 5.17 8.52 -2.26
CA ARG A 102 5.95 8.64 -1.05
C ARG A 102 5.55 7.52 -0.10
N ASN A 103 6.53 6.90 0.51
CA ASN A 103 6.30 5.84 1.48
C ASN A 103 6.65 6.33 2.88
N ASN A 104 5.76 6.08 3.83
CA ASN A 104 5.99 6.36 5.24
C ASN A 104 5.90 5.03 5.98
N ARG A 105 7.05 4.52 6.39
CA ARG A 105 7.16 3.21 7.04
C ARG A 105 7.32 3.39 8.53
N GLY A 106 6.67 2.53 9.29
CA GLY A 106 6.76 2.65 10.74
C GLY A 106 6.36 1.40 11.49
N ILE A 107 6.78 1.37 12.73
CA ILE A 107 6.37 0.34 13.68
C ILE A 107 5.12 0.84 14.39
N VAL A 108 4.13 -0.02 14.53
CA VAL A 108 2.90 0.34 15.24
C VAL A 108 3.19 0.41 16.74
N ILE A 109 2.95 1.57 17.31
CA ILE A 109 3.19 1.81 18.75
C ILE A 109 1.89 1.90 19.55
N TYR A 110 0.77 2.03 18.88
CA TYR A 110 -0.54 2.05 19.51
C TYR A 110 -1.57 1.48 18.55
N ASP A 111 -2.35 0.54 19.02
CA ASP A 111 -3.41 -0.11 18.23
C ASP A 111 -4.61 -0.28 19.14
N TYR A 112 -5.70 0.40 18.82
CA TYR A 112 -6.97 0.28 19.53
C TYR A 112 -8.02 -0.31 18.59
N ARG A 113 -8.72 -1.31 19.06
CA ARG A 113 -9.82 -1.93 18.33
C ARG A 113 -11.08 -1.91 19.18
N SER A 114 -12.10 -1.31 18.65
CA SER A 114 -13.42 -1.26 19.33
C SER A 114 -14.11 -2.61 19.34
#